data_b414675c116c5380ec9d71244c72b5c2
#
_entry.id   b414675c116c5380ec9d71244c72b5c2
#
_cell.length_a   1.000
_cell.length_b   1.000
_cell.length_c   1.000
_cell.angle_alpha   90.00
_cell.angle_beta   90.00
_cell.angle_gamma   90.00
#
_symmetry.space_group_name_H-M   'P 1'
#
loop_
_entity.id
_entity.type
_entity.pdbx_description
1 polymer ?
#
loop_
_entity_poly.entity_id
_entity_poly.type
_entity_poly.pdbx_seq_one_letter_code
_entity_poly.pdbx_strand_id
1 'polypeptide(L)'
;RTVWEGALTGFEFAAGIPGTLGGAVVMNAGAYGSEIKDVLAWVRVLDAEGKVEVLPASALGLAYRSSIFQENGMVVLEAGLLLEKGNREESRKRMEELAAARREKQPLEYPSAGSTFKRPQGYFAGKLIQDAGLRGKQIGGAQVSEKHCGFVINRDNASAQDIRELCAYVAGEVERQFGVKLELEVKVLGEWF
;
A
#
# COMPACT_ATOMS: atom_id res chain seq x y z
N ARG A 1 3.06 -16.66 7.06
CA ARG A 1 3.56 -18.00 7.33
C ARG A 1 2.85 -18.62 8.52
N THR A 2 2.91 -18.04 9.70
CA THR A 2 2.27 -18.55 10.93
C THR A 2 0.78 -18.87 10.76
N VAL A 3 0.02 -18.00 10.08
CA VAL A 3 -1.41 -18.20 9.78
C VAL A 3 -1.62 -19.48 8.96
N TRP A 4 -0.85 -19.66 7.90
CA TRP A 4 -0.90 -20.84 7.04
C TRP A 4 -0.48 -22.12 7.79
N GLU A 5 0.60 -22.06 8.58
CA GLU A 5 1.05 -23.19 9.43
C GLU A 5 -0.02 -23.61 10.45
N GLY A 6 -0.81 -22.66 10.94
CA GLY A 6 -1.96 -22.89 11.82
C GLY A 6 -3.23 -23.40 11.12
N ALA A 7 -3.21 -23.64 9.81
CA ALA A 7 -4.38 -23.97 9.00
C ALA A 7 -5.52 -22.95 9.19
N LEU A 8 -5.18 -21.66 9.20
CA LEU A 8 -6.12 -20.54 9.25
C LEU A 8 -6.21 -19.89 7.87
N THR A 9 -7.38 -19.36 7.52
CA THR A 9 -7.70 -18.73 6.23
C THR A 9 -8.27 -17.33 6.46
N GLY A 10 -8.33 -16.51 5.40
CA GLY A 10 -8.85 -15.14 5.41
C GLY A 10 -7.75 -14.07 5.39
N PHE A 11 -6.46 -14.45 5.47
CA PHE A 11 -5.34 -13.51 5.48
C PHE A 11 -4.42 -13.64 4.23
N GLU A 12 -4.82 -14.43 3.24
CA GLU A 12 -4.04 -14.70 2.02
C GLU A 12 -3.77 -13.46 1.19
N PHE A 13 -4.68 -12.47 1.23
CA PHE A 13 -4.53 -11.18 0.53
C PHE A 13 -3.27 -10.41 0.94
N ALA A 14 -2.82 -10.61 2.20
CA ALA A 14 -1.64 -9.95 2.74
C ALA A 14 -0.33 -10.60 2.27
N ALA A 15 -0.40 -11.80 1.65
CA ALA A 15 0.79 -12.49 1.17
C ALA A 15 1.50 -11.65 0.09
N GLY A 16 2.80 -11.37 0.34
CA GLY A 16 3.63 -10.58 -0.54
C GLY A 16 3.42 -9.05 -0.46
N ILE A 17 2.62 -8.53 0.47
CA ILE A 17 2.67 -7.11 0.85
C ILE A 17 3.96 -6.91 1.67
N PRO A 18 4.91 -6.05 1.23
CA PRO A 18 6.11 -5.80 2.01
C PRO A 18 5.79 -4.93 3.23
N GLY A 19 6.47 -5.19 4.36
CA GLY A 19 6.31 -4.42 5.58
C GLY A 19 6.05 -5.27 6.82
N THR A 20 5.65 -4.60 7.90
CA THR A 20 5.33 -5.23 9.19
C THR A 20 3.83 -5.32 9.40
N LEU A 21 3.39 -6.18 10.34
CA LEU A 21 1.98 -6.25 10.74
C LEU A 21 1.49 -4.91 11.34
N GLY A 22 2.33 -4.25 12.17
CA GLY A 22 2.00 -2.93 12.71
C GLY A 22 1.79 -1.88 11.61
N GLY A 23 2.69 -1.81 10.62
CA GLY A 23 2.50 -0.93 9.47
C GLY A 23 1.26 -1.26 8.64
N ALA A 24 0.92 -2.55 8.50
CA ALA A 24 -0.30 -2.99 7.84
C ALA A 24 -1.57 -2.52 8.58
N VAL A 25 -1.57 -2.56 9.92
CA VAL A 25 -2.67 -2.01 10.74
C VAL A 25 -2.78 -0.50 10.58
N VAL A 26 -1.66 0.23 10.72
CA VAL A 26 -1.61 1.70 10.59
C VAL A 26 -2.17 2.17 9.25
N MET A 27 -1.86 1.46 8.17
CA MET A 27 -2.31 1.80 6.81
C MET A 27 -3.64 1.14 6.41
N ASN A 28 -4.26 0.35 7.29
CA ASN A 28 -5.34 -0.55 6.87
C ASN A 28 -5.01 -1.22 5.54
N ALA A 29 -3.84 -1.87 5.49
CA ALA A 29 -3.29 -2.40 4.25
C ALA A 29 -4.25 -3.38 3.60
N GLY A 30 -4.40 -3.29 2.30
CA GLY A 30 -5.32 -4.15 1.55
C GLY A 30 -4.84 -4.43 0.14
N ALA A 31 -5.27 -5.55 -0.38
CA ALA A 31 -5.04 -5.99 -1.74
C ALA A 31 -6.14 -6.99 -2.17
N TYR A 32 -6.43 -7.03 -3.47
CA TYR A 32 -7.35 -8.02 -4.05
C TYR A 32 -8.75 -8.05 -3.43
N GLY A 33 -9.25 -6.88 -3.00
CA GLY A 33 -10.60 -6.71 -2.48
C GLY A 33 -10.75 -6.94 -0.97
N SER A 34 -9.65 -7.25 -0.25
CA SER A 34 -9.64 -7.41 1.21
C SER A 34 -8.67 -6.44 1.87
N GLU A 35 -8.93 -6.09 3.13
CA GLU A 35 -8.15 -5.15 3.94
C GLU A 35 -7.93 -5.69 5.36
N ILE A 36 -7.00 -5.11 6.10
CA ILE A 36 -6.73 -5.49 7.50
C ILE A 36 -8.00 -5.41 8.37
N LYS A 37 -8.85 -4.39 8.16
CA LYS A 37 -10.11 -4.22 8.93
C LYS A 37 -11.04 -5.42 8.82
N ASP A 38 -10.96 -6.21 7.75
CA ASP A 38 -11.85 -7.37 7.53
C ASP A 38 -11.52 -8.53 8.47
N VAL A 39 -10.30 -8.55 9.01
CA VAL A 39 -9.80 -9.64 9.86
C VAL A 39 -9.25 -9.16 11.21
N LEU A 40 -9.16 -7.86 11.45
CA LEU A 40 -8.63 -7.31 12.70
C LEU A 40 -9.72 -7.33 13.78
N ALA A 41 -9.41 -7.91 14.93
CA ALA A 41 -10.29 -7.91 16.10
C ALA A 41 -9.93 -6.78 17.08
N TRP A 42 -8.64 -6.65 17.40
CA TRP A 42 -8.12 -5.67 18.35
C TRP A 42 -6.65 -5.37 18.12
N VAL A 43 -6.16 -4.31 18.74
CA VAL A 43 -4.72 -4.00 18.80
C VAL A 43 -4.33 -3.67 20.24
N ARG A 44 -3.07 -3.97 20.60
CA ARG A 44 -2.41 -3.43 21.79
C ARG A 44 -1.50 -2.30 21.34
N VAL A 45 -1.60 -1.17 21.98
CA VAL A 45 -0.90 0.06 21.59
C VAL A 45 -0.15 0.65 22.78
N LEU A 46 0.89 1.42 22.47
CA LEU A 46 1.58 2.33 23.37
C LEU A 46 1.19 3.76 22.98
N ASP A 47 0.64 4.52 23.91
CA ASP A 47 0.32 5.93 23.68
C ASP A 47 1.53 6.87 23.88
N ALA A 48 1.33 8.16 23.66
CA ALA A 48 2.37 9.18 23.79
C ALA A 48 2.86 9.36 25.24
N GLU A 49 2.04 9.00 26.23
CA GLU A 49 2.33 9.07 27.67
C GLU A 49 3.04 7.79 28.19
N GLY A 50 3.25 6.80 27.32
CA GLY A 50 3.91 5.53 27.65
C GLY A 50 2.97 4.49 28.28
N LYS A 51 1.65 4.71 28.22
CA LYS A 51 0.65 3.76 28.70
C LYS A 51 0.32 2.72 27.64
N VAL A 52 0.20 1.47 28.05
CA VAL A 52 -0.23 0.38 27.19
C VAL A 52 -1.72 0.12 27.37
N GLU A 53 -2.46 0.08 26.27
CA GLU A 53 -3.89 -0.23 26.27
C GLU A 53 -4.29 -1.12 25.09
N VAL A 54 -5.48 -1.70 25.15
CA VAL A 54 -6.05 -2.54 24.09
C VAL A 54 -7.28 -1.85 23.52
N LEU A 55 -7.26 -1.65 22.21
CA LEU A 55 -8.33 -1.01 21.44
C LEU A 55 -9.01 -2.03 20.52
N PRO A 56 -10.35 -2.08 20.47
CA PRO A 56 -11.06 -2.90 19.50
C PRO A 56 -10.92 -2.30 18.08
N ALA A 57 -10.99 -3.14 17.05
CA ALA A 57 -10.89 -2.70 15.67
C ALA A 57 -11.90 -1.60 15.30
N SER A 58 -13.09 -1.62 15.91
CA SER A 58 -14.15 -0.61 15.70
C SER A 58 -13.77 0.79 16.17
N ALA A 59 -12.80 0.93 17.08
CA ALA A 59 -12.32 2.22 17.59
C ALA A 59 -11.20 2.84 16.74
N LEU A 60 -10.70 2.15 15.71
CA LEU A 60 -9.48 2.52 15.00
C LEU A 60 -9.73 3.41 13.77
N GLY A 61 -10.97 3.73 13.41
CA GLY A 61 -11.29 4.56 12.25
C GLY A 61 -10.72 4.01 10.94
N LEU A 62 -10.67 2.68 10.79
CA LEU A 62 -10.06 2.03 9.64
C LEU A 62 -10.81 2.33 8.34
N ALA A 63 -10.15 3.05 7.44
CA ALA A 63 -10.64 3.40 6.11
C ALA A 63 -9.56 3.14 5.05
N TYR A 64 -9.83 3.47 3.79
CA TYR A 64 -8.87 3.28 2.71
C TYR A 64 -7.55 3.99 3.00
N ARG A 65 -6.49 3.23 3.22
CA ARG A 65 -5.13 3.72 3.55
C ARG A 65 -5.11 4.67 4.75
N SER A 66 -6.00 4.46 5.73
CA SER A 66 -6.15 5.35 6.88
C SER A 66 -6.50 4.60 8.16
N SER A 67 -6.03 5.15 9.29
CA SER A 67 -6.41 4.80 10.65
C SER A 67 -6.09 5.97 11.59
N ILE A 68 -6.59 5.92 12.83
CA ILE A 68 -6.28 6.91 13.86
C ILE A 68 -4.78 7.02 14.17
N PHE A 69 -4.00 5.97 13.92
CA PHE A 69 -2.57 5.91 14.21
C PHE A 69 -1.72 6.86 13.36
N GLN A 70 -2.26 7.38 12.27
CA GLN A 70 -1.53 8.33 11.43
C GLN A 70 -1.47 9.72 12.03
N GLU A 71 -2.30 10.03 13.04
CA GLU A 71 -2.46 11.36 13.62
C GLU A 71 -2.20 11.40 15.13
N ASN A 72 -2.34 10.28 15.84
CA ASN A 72 -2.31 10.25 17.31
C ASN A 72 -0.96 9.87 17.94
N GLY A 73 0.04 9.53 17.13
CA GLY A 73 1.37 9.17 17.61
C GLY A 73 1.49 7.82 18.35
N MET A 74 0.39 7.06 18.46
CA MET A 74 0.42 5.74 19.10
C MET A 74 1.23 4.73 18.30
N VAL A 75 1.89 3.80 18.99
CA VAL A 75 2.65 2.69 18.41
C VAL A 75 1.90 1.40 18.57
N VAL A 76 1.64 0.70 17.46
CA VAL A 76 1.03 -0.64 17.49
C VAL A 76 2.07 -1.67 17.94
N LEU A 77 1.82 -2.30 19.09
CA LEU A 77 2.68 -3.34 19.69
C LEU A 77 2.26 -4.74 19.27
N GLU A 78 0.95 -4.97 19.16
CA GLU A 78 0.37 -6.28 18.90
C GLU A 78 -0.98 -6.14 18.19
N ALA A 79 -1.36 -7.13 17.38
CA ALA A 79 -2.65 -7.17 16.71
C ALA A 79 -3.27 -8.56 16.85
N GLY A 80 -4.53 -8.61 17.29
CA GLY A 80 -5.35 -9.82 17.32
C GLY A 80 -6.16 -9.94 16.04
N LEU A 81 -6.01 -11.03 15.31
CA LEU A 81 -6.75 -11.31 14.08
C LEU A 81 -7.83 -12.36 14.34
N LEU A 82 -9.02 -12.13 13.79
CA LEU A 82 -10.09 -13.10 13.75
C LEU A 82 -10.07 -13.80 12.39
N LEU A 83 -9.64 -15.05 12.41
CA LEU A 83 -9.48 -15.87 11.21
C LEU A 83 -10.26 -17.17 11.36
N GLU A 84 -10.62 -17.79 10.24
CA GLU A 84 -11.35 -19.05 10.21
C GLU A 84 -10.40 -20.24 10.06
N LYS A 85 -10.82 -21.41 10.52
CA LYS A 85 -10.13 -22.66 10.18
C LYS A 85 -10.34 -22.96 8.71
N GLY A 86 -9.24 -23.26 8.01
CA GLY A 86 -9.26 -23.52 6.58
C GLY A 86 -8.36 -24.69 6.16
N ASN A 87 -8.28 -24.89 4.87
CA ASN A 87 -7.43 -25.91 4.26
C ASN A 87 -6.09 -25.29 3.86
N ARG A 88 -4.97 -25.88 4.34
CA ARG A 88 -3.62 -25.39 4.02
C ARG A 88 -3.30 -25.38 2.53
N GLU A 89 -3.74 -26.41 1.79
CA GLU A 89 -3.46 -26.50 0.35
C GLU A 89 -4.23 -25.42 -0.42
N GLU A 90 -5.47 -25.17 -0.05
CA GLU A 90 -6.29 -24.11 -0.67
C GLU A 90 -5.71 -22.73 -0.38
N SER A 91 -5.34 -22.43 0.90
CA SER A 91 -4.68 -21.18 1.26
C SER A 91 -3.34 -21.00 0.54
N ARG A 92 -2.55 -22.06 0.41
CA ARG A 92 -1.30 -22.02 -0.34
C ARG A 92 -1.53 -21.71 -1.80
N LYS A 93 -2.45 -22.43 -2.45
CA LYS A 93 -2.83 -22.19 -3.83
C LYS A 93 -3.28 -20.74 -4.03
N ARG A 94 -4.12 -20.24 -3.13
CA ARG A 94 -4.57 -18.84 -3.18
C ARG A 94 -3.42 -17.84 -3.06
N MET A 95 -2.49 -18.03 -2.15
CA MET A 95 -1.30 -17.18 -2.04
C MET A 95 -0.43 -17.22 -3.30
N GLU A 96 -0.27 -18.39 -3.92
CA GLU A 96 0.49 -18.56 -5.17
C GLU A 96 -0.19 -17.83 -6.35
N GLU A 97 -1.52 -17.93 -6.47
CA GLU A 97 -2.32 -17.18 -7.45
C GLU A 97 -2.15 -15.66 -7.28
N LEU A 98 -2.26 -15.17 -6.05
CA LEU A 98 -2.10 -13.74 -5.75
C LEU A 98 -0.68 -13.26 -6.03
N ALA A 99 0.33 -14.07 -5.70
CA ALA A 99 1.72 -13.77 -6.01
C ALA A 99 2.00 -13.77 -7.51
N ALA A 100 1.40 -14.70 -8.27
CA ALA A 100 1.50 -14.72 -9.72
C ALA A 100 0.86 -13.49 -10.36
N ALA A 101 -0.36 -13.14 -9.95
CA ALA A 101 -1.05 -11.93 -10.41
C ALA A 101 -0.26 -10.64 -10.10
N ARG A 102 0.44 -10.60 -8.95
CA ARG A 102 1.30 -9.47 -8.59
C ARG A 102 2.51 -9.37 -9.51
N ARG A 103 3.22 -10.49 -9.75
CA ARG A 103 4.36 -10.54 -10.68
C ARG A 103 3.97 -10.14 -12.10
N GLU A 104 2.80 -10.57 -12.55
CA GLU A 104 2.29 -10.23 -13.87
C GLU A 104 2.01 -8.73 -14.02
N LYS A 105 1.39 -8.11 -13.00
CA LYS A 105 0.86 -6.74 -13.10
C LYS A 105 1.79 -5.65 -12.57
N GLN A 106 2.70 -5.96 -11.64
CA GLN A 106 3.55 -4.96 -11.00
C GLN A 106 5.00 -5.03 -11.52
N PRO A 107 5.71 -3.90 -11.59
CA PRO A 107 7.10 -3.82 -12.07
C PRO A 107 8.09 -4.25 -10.98
N LEU A 108 7.99 -5.51 -10.52
CA LEU A 108 8.81 -6.03 -9.40
C LEU A 108 10.29 -6.16 -9.74
N GLU A 109 10.65 -6.07 -11.01
CA GLU A 109 12.01 -6.07 -11.54
C GLU A 109 12.77 -4.77 -11.27
N TYR A 110 12.08 -3.69 -10.89
CA TYR A 110 12.67 -2.39 -10.57
C TYR A 110 12.35 -1.97 -9.14
N PRO A 111 13.29 -1.29 -8.46
CA PRO A 111 13.00 -0.68 -7.17
C PRO A 111 11.87 0.36 -7.29
N SER A 112 10.91 0.30 -6.38
CA SER A 112 9.83 1.28 -6.27
C SER A 112 9.27 1.29 -4.86
N ALA A 113 8.56 2.35 -4.49
CA ALA A 113 7.84 2.46 -3.22
C ALA A 113 6.40 1.90 -3.28
N GLY A 114 6.09 1.06 -4.29
CA GLY A 114 4.74 0.54 -4.52
C GLY A 114 3.89 1.47 -5.38
N SER A 115 2.57 1.42 -5.21
CA SER A 115 1.66 2.38 -5.86
C SER A 115 2.00 3.80 -5.42
N THR A 116 2.26 4.67 -6.39
CA THR A 116 2.76 6.02 -6.10
C THR A 116 1.66 6.95 -5.62
N PHE A 117 0.45 6.79 -6.15
CA PHE A 117 -0.70 7.63 -5.84
C PHE A 117 -1.83 6.81 -5.25
N LYS A 118 -2.57 7.42 -4.31
CA LYS A 118 -3.84 6.88 -3.82
C LYS A 118 -4.84 6.76 -4.96
N ARG A 119 -5.80 5.86 -4.79
CA ARG A 119 -6.90 5.73 -5.76
C ARG A 119 -7.86 6.90 -5.61
N PRO A 120 -8.03 7.77 -6.63
CA PRO A 120 -9.01 8.85 -6.58
C PRO A 120 -10.44 8.30 -6.57
N GLN A 121 -11.36 9.04 -5.97
CA GLN A 121 -12.76 8.64 -5.94
C GLN A 121 -13.33 8.51 -7.37
N GLY A 122 -13.88 7.36 -7.69
CA GLY A 122 -14.47 7.08 -9.01
C GLY A 122 -13.46 6.73 -10.11
N TYR A 123 -12.15 6.76 -9.83
CA TYR A 123 -11.10 6.55 -10.83
C TYR A 123 -10.04 5.55 -10.38
N PHE A 124 -9.16 5.18 -11.28
CA PHE A 124 -7.93 4.43 -11.02
C PHE A 124 -6.73 5.30 -11.42
N ALA A 125 -5.86 5.63 -10.47
CA ALA A 125 -4.71 6.50 -10.71
C ALA A 125 -3.84 6.01 -11.90
N GLY A 126 -3.50 4.72 -11.94
CA GLY A 126 -2.71 4.14 -13.04
C GLY A 126 -3.39 4.26 -14.41
N LYS A 127 -4.73 4.20 -14.47
CA LYS A 127 -5.49 4.39 -15.73
C LYS A 127 -5.44 5.85 -16.18
N LEU A 128 -5.66 6.79 -15.27
CA LEU A 128 -5.57 8.24 -15.59
C LEU A 128 -4.17 8.61 -16.09
N ILE A 129 -3.11 8.10 -15.44
CA ILE A 129 -1.73 8.34 -15.84
C ILE A 129 -1.45 7.75 -17.22
N GLN A 130 -1.97 6.56 -17.50
CA GLN A 130 -1.87 5.94 -18.82
C GLN A 130 -2.60 6.74 -19.88
N ASP A 131 -3.83 7.18 -19.61
CA ASP A 131 -4.68 7.95 -20.54
C ASP A 131 -4.12 9.35 -20.79
N ALA A 132 -3.39 9.91 -19.80
CA ALA A 132 -2.61 11.14 -19.97
C ALA A 132 -1.39 10.99 -20.90
N GLY A 133 -1.11 9.77 -21.40
CA GLY A 133 0.04 9.50 -22.26
C GLY A 133 1.38 9.46 -21.53
N LEU A 134 1.38 9.24 -20.20
CA LEU A 134 2.57 9.33 -19.35
C LEU A 134 3.28 7.99 -19.12
N ARG A 135 2.84 6.91 -19.76
CA ARG A 135 3.54 5.61 -19.74
C ARG A 135 4.98 5.78 -20.20
N GLY A 136 5.95 5.33 -19.41
CA GLY A 136 7.37 5.43 -19.72
C GLY A 136 7.96 6.84 -19.58
N LYS A 137 7.19 7.86 -19.17
CA LYS A 137 7.72 9.21 -18.90
C LYS A 137 8.84 9.14 -17.88
N GLN A 138 9.97 9.77 -18.20
CA GLN A 138 11.16 9.76 -17.37
C GLN A 138 11.60 11.17 -17.00
N ILE A 139 12.10 11.33 -15.76
CA ILE A 139 12.83 12.51 -15.26
C ILE A 139 14.05 11.99 -14.51
N GLY A 140 15.25 12.41 -14.91
CA GLY A 140 16.47 11.80 -14.38
C GLY A 140 16.45 10.29 -14.49
N GLY A 141 16.71 9.60 -13.39
CA GLY A 141 16.64 8.14 -13.30
C GLY A 141 15.27 7.57 -12.97
N ALA A 142 14.27 8.41 -12.66
CA ALA A 142 12.92 7.99 -12.31
C ALA A 142 12.03 7.85 -13.54
N GLN A 143 11.20 6.79 -13.59
CA GLN A 143 10.31 6.53 -14.73
C GLN A 143 8.92 6.08 -14.27
N VAL A 144 7.86 6.54 -14.96
CA VAL A 144 6.53 5.92 -14.89
C VAL A 144 6.62 4.54 -15.51
N SER A 145 6.33 3.51 -14.75
CA SER A 145 6.46 2.13 -15.22
C SER A 145 5.65 1.87 -16.49
N GLU A 146 6.28 1.25 -17.46
CA GLU A 146 5.61 0.80 -18.69
C GLU A 146 4.64 -0.35 -18.44
N LYS A 147 4.91 -1.16 -17.42
CA LYS A 147 4.10 -2.30 -17.04
C LYS A 147 2.83 -1.89 -16.28
N HIS A 148 2.95 -0.93 -15.36
CA HIS A 148 1.85 -0.42 -14.56
C HIS A 148 2.03 1.06 -14.25
N CYS A 149 1.29 1.94 -14.92
CA CYS A 149 1.46 3.40 -14.81
C CYS A 149 1.18 3.98 -13.41
N GLY A 150 0.60 3.24 -12.49
CA GLY A 150 0.46 3.64 -11.08
C GLY A 150 1.75 3.56 -10.27
N PHE A 151 2.86 3.10 -10.86
CA PHE A 151 4.17 2.96 -10.22
C PHE A 151 5.18 3.91 -10.84
N VAL A 152 5.87 4.66 -10.00
CA VAL A 152 7.14 5.30 -10.35
C VAL A 152 8.26 4.39 -9.90
N ILE A 153 9.13 4.01 -10.83
CA ILE A 153 10.24 3.10 -10.62
C ILE A 153 11.57 3.84 -10.65
N ASN A 154 12.56 3.34 -9.92
CA ASN A 154 13.95 3.71 -10.10
C ASN A 154 14.50 2.91 -11.28
N ARG A 155 14.51 3.52 -12.46
CA ARG A 155 14.95 2.90 -13.71
C ARG A 155 16.46 2.91 -13.85
N ASP A 156 17.09 4.03 -13.47
CA ASP A 156 18.52 4.26 -13.65
C ASP A 156 19.07 5.22 -12.58
N ASN A 157 19.40 4.68 -11.39
CA ASN A 157 19.98 5.44 -10.27
C ASN A 157 19.25 6.75 -9.95
N ALA A 158 17.92 6.72 -9.95
CA ALA A 158 17.09 7.88 -9.65
C ALA A 158 17.44 8.48 -8.29
N SER A 159 17.62 9.79 -8.23
CA SER A 159 17.64 10.54 -6.99
C SER A 159 16.22 10.67 -6.40
N ALA A 160 16.12 10.98 -5.12
CA ALA A 160 14.83 11.29 -4.50
C ALA A 160 14.18 12.53 -5.15
N GLN A 161 14.99 13.47 -5.63
CA GLN A 161 14.54 14.65 -6.36
C GLN A 161 13.89 14.27 -7.70
N ASP A 162 14.51 13.37 -8.48
CA ASP A 162 13.94 12.89 -9.76
C ASP A 162 12.56 12.27 -9.54
N ILE A 163 12.42 11.45 -8.48
CA ILE A 163 11.14 10.81 -8.14
C ILE A 163 10.09 11.86 -7.77
N ARG A 164 10.45 12.88 -6.96
CA ARG A 164 9.53 13.96 -6.59
C ARG A 164 9.08 14.78 -7.79
N GLU A 165 10.03 15.18 -8.63
CA GLU A 165 9.74 15.97 -9.83
C GLU A 165 8.83 15.19 -10.80
N LEU A 166 9.10 13.90 -10.99
CA LEU A 166 8.25 13.06 -11.82
C LEU A 166 6.85 12.91 -11.21
N CYS A 167 6.74 12.72 -9.89
CA CYS A 167 5.44 12.64 -9.23
C CYS A 167 4.65 13.95 -9.37
N ALA A 168 5.29 15.11 -9.18
CA ALA A 168 4.66 16.42 -9.35
C ALA A 168 4.22 16.65 -10.79
N TYR A 169 5.07 16.32 -11.76
CA TYR A 169 4.75 16.41 -13.19
C TYR A 169 3.53 15.54 -13.55
N VAL A 170 3.52 14.27 -13.10
CA VAL A 170 2.41 13.34 -13.35
C VAL A 170 1.10 13.85 -12.75
N ALA A 171 1.14 14.33 -11.51
CA ALA A 171 -0.05 14.86 -10.85
C ALA A 171 -0.59 16.11 -11.57
N GLY A 172 0.29 17.04 -11.97
CA GLY A 172 -0.08 18.24 -12.71
C GLY A 172 -0.68 17.93 -14.09
N GLU A 173 -0.11 16.99 -14.83
CA GLU A 173 -0.62 16.60 -16.15
C GLU A 173 -1.99 15.89 -16.05
N VAL A 174 -2.19 15.03 -15.05
CA VAL A 174 -3.49 14.38 -14.83
C VAL A 174 -4.54 15.42 -14.41
N GLU A 175 -4.21 16.34 -13.51
CA GLU A 175 -5.14 17.42 -13.12
C GLU A 175 -5.48 18.33 -14.32
N ARG A 176 -4.49 18.71 -15.11
CA ARG A 176 -4.68 19.54 -16.31
C ARG A 176 -5.59 18.89 -17.36
N GLN A 177 -5.45 17.57 -17.58
CA GLN A 177 -6.20 16.87 -18.64
C GLN A 177 -7.58 16.38 -18.20
N PHE A 178 -7.73 15.98 -16.93
CA PHE A 178 -8.94 15.32 -16.44
C PHE A 178 -9.62 16.04 -15.28
N GLY A 179 -9.02 17.12 -14.73
CA GLY A 179 -9.53 17.81 -13.54
C GLY A 179 -9.48 16.98 -12.27
N VAL A 180 -8.72 15.88 -12.25
CA VAL A 180 -8.61 14.96 -11.10
C VAL A 180 -7.28 15.18 -10.40
N LYS A 181 -7.33 15.53 -9.11
CA LYS A 181 -6.13 15.66 -8.26
C LYS A 181 -5.66 14.29 -7.82
N LEU A 182 -4.39 13.99 -8.07
CA LEU A 182 -3.72 12.79 -7.55
C LEU A 182 -3.04 13.11 -6.21
N GLU A 183 -3.32 12.31 -5.19
CA GLU A 183 -2.63 12.37 -3.91
C GLU A 183 -1.55 11.28 -3.84
N LEU A 184 -0.37 11.63 -3.34
CA LEU A 184 0.69 10.66 -3.10
C LEU A 184 0.27 9.65 -2.01
N GLU A 185 0.49 8.36 -2.28
CA GLU A 185 0.45 7.30 -1.27
C GLU A 185 1.83 7.14 -0.62
N VAL A 186 2.89 7.38 -1.36
CA VAL A 186 4.27 7.36 -0.87
C VAL A 186 4.52 8.54 0.06
N LYS A 187 5.19 8.29 1.19
CA LYS A 187 5.57 9.32 2.16
C LYS A 187 6.97 9.83 1.87
N VAL A 188 7.11 11.14 1.78
CA VAL A 188 8.41 11.80 1.62
C VAL A 188 8.96 12.10 3.01
N LEU A 189 10.18 11.61 3.30
CA LEU A 189 10.86 11.80 4.58
C LEU A 189 12.14 12.61 4.36
N GLY A 190 12.52 13.39 5.37
CA GLY A 190 13.73 14.22 5.37
C GLY A 190 13.47 15.70 5.10
N GLU A 191 14.55 16.47 5.13
CA GLU A 191 14.53 17.89 4.80
C GLU A 191 14.80 18.08 3.30
N TRP A 192 14.05 19.01 2.70
CA TRP A 192 14.12 19.29 1.27
C TRP A 192 14.43 20.78 1.09
N PHE A 193 15.59 21.05 0.57
CA PHE A 193 16.08 22.40 0.26
C PHE A 193 15.78 22.78 -1.19
#